data_ccd12ffd534801d4d278b1a9bb3002a8
#
_entry.id   ccd12ffd534801d4d278b1a9bb3002a8
#
_cell.length_a   1.000
_cell.length_b   1.000
_cell.length_c   1.000
_cell.angle_alpha   90.00
_cell.angle_beta   90.00
_cell.angle_gamma   90.00
#
_symmetry.space_group_name_H-M   'P 1'
#
loop_
_entity.id
_entity.type
_entity.pdbx_description
1 polymer ?
#
loop_
_entity_poly.entity_id
_entity_poly.type
_entity_poly.pdbx_seq_one_letter_code
_entity_poly.pdbx_strand_id
1 'polypeptide(L)'
;AAIFGLLALLIAFTFSGASDRYDQRRGLIVKELLTMGTAYMSVDRLNKEDQPAVRELFRSYLDHRITLYQNVVDSAALETKLQAQSALGNQLWRTAVASVEKTGDLQKLVAAQILPEISTMFDAFDDQRLAMKFHPPPIIWQALIVLALIGSLLSGYNMGIEQKRDWLLNIVFIVLMAGAIYVILNLEFPRLGSINLDEFEQELIALRKSM
;
A
#
# COMPACT_ATOMS: atom_id res chain seq x y z
N ALA A 1 30.60 23.78 -1.19
CA ALA A 1 29.74 23.61 -2.36
C ALA A 1 29.49 22.13 -2.70
N ALA A 2 30.50 21.27 -2.90
CA ALA A 2 30.34 19.88 -3.37
C ALA A 2 29.47 18.99 -2.45
N ILE A 3 29.62 19.08 -1.13
CA ILE A 3 28.88 18.26 -0.15
C ILE A 3 27.38 18.61 -0.18
N PHE A 4 27.04 19.90 -0.29
CA PHE A 4 25.64 20.30 -0.42
C PHE A 4 25.02 19.83 -1.74
N GLY A 5 25.81 19.82 -2.83
CA GLY A 5 25.38 19.25 -4.11
C GLY A 5 25.12 17.75 -4.01
N LEU A 6 25.99 16.98 -3.32
CA LEU A 6 25.79 15.56 -3.10
C LEU A 6 24.57 15.29 -2.22
N LEU A 7 24.38 16.07 -1.15
CA LEU A 7 23.20 15.96 -0.28
C LEU A 7 21.90 16.24 -1.05
N ALA A 8 21.88 17.32 -1.86
CA ALA A 8 20.71 17.65 -2.67
C ALA A 8 20.39 16.52 -3.66
N LEU A 9 21.41 15.93 -4.30
CA LEU A 9 21.25 14.82 -5.23
C LEU A 9 20.70 13.58 -4.53
N LEU A 10 21.21 13.25 -3.34
CA LEU A 10 20.74 12.11 -2.55
C LEU A 10 19.28 12.31 -2.10
N ILE A 11 18.90 13.52 -1.68
CA ILE A 11 17.52 13.87 -1.35
C ILE A 11 16.62 13.69 -2.58
N ALA A 12 17.04 14.19 -3.75
CA ALA A 12 16.26 14.09 -4.98
C ALA A 12 16.02 12.63 -5.38
N PHE A 13 17.03 11.76 -5.33
CA PHE A 13 16.86 10.33 -5.60
C PHE A 13 15.99 9.62 -4.56
N THR A 14 16.15 9.97 -3.29
CA THR A 14 15.35 9.38 -2.22
C THR A 14 13.89 9.79 -2.33
N PHE A 15 13.64 11.05 -2.67
CA PHE A 15 12.29 11.59 -2.92
C PHE A 15 11.64 10.90 -4.13
N SER A 16 12.36 10.80 -5.26
CA SER A 16 11.86 10.11 -6.46
C SER A 16 11.51 8.66 -6.15
N GLY A 17 12.41 7.94 -5.49
CA GLY A 17 12.13 6.55 -5.11
C GLY A 17 10.98 6.39 -4.12
N ALA A 18 10.77 7.33 -3.19
CA ALA A 18 9.63 7.31 -2.28
C ALA A 18 8.32 7.61 -3.01
N SER A 19 8.33 8.57 -3.95
CA SER A 19 7.20 8.89 -4.82
C SER A 19 6.80 7.70 -5.69
N ASP A 20 7.76 7.05 -6.35
CA ASP A 20 7.51 5.87 -7.18
C ASP A 20 6.88 4.73 -6.38
N ARG A 21 7.36 4.46 -5.17
CA ARG A 21 6.78 3.43 -4.29
C ARG A 21 5.38 3.79 -3.82
N TYR A 22 5.14 5.07 -3.53
CA TYR A 22 3.81 5.55 -3.17
C TYR A 22 2.82 5.35 -4.31
N ASP A 23 3.19 5.72 -5.54
CA ASP A 23 2.35 5.54 -6.73
C ASP A 23 2.12 4.08 -7.07
N GLN A 24 3.14 3.23 -6.94
CA GLN A 24 2.99 1.78 -7.08
C GLN A 24 2.01 1.20 -6.05
N ARG A 25 2.10 1.58 -4.78
CA ARG A 25 1.16 1.15 -3.73
C ARG A 25 -0.27 1.58 -4.06
N ARG A 26 -0.48 2.83 -4.51
CA ARG A 26 -1.80 3.28 -4.99
C ARG A 26 -2.32 2.44 -6.15
N GLY A 27 -1.48 2.18 -7.15
CA GLY A 27 -1.83 1.34 -8.29
C GLY A 27 -2.25 -0.07 -7.91
N LEU A 28 -1.54 -0.69 -6.94
CA LEU A 28 -1.88 -2.03 -6.45
C LEU A 28 -3.22 -2.05 -5.70
N ILE A 29 -3.54 -0.99 -4.99
CA ILE A 29 -4.80 -0.84 -4.32
C ILE A 29 -5.96 -0.74 -5.34
N VAL A 30 -5.80 0.08 -6.38
CA VAL A 30 -6.80 0.17 -7.46
C VAL A 30 -6.97 -1.18 -8.15
N LYS A 31 -5.87 -1.90 -8.40
CA LYS A 31 -5.89 -3.25 -8.98
C LYS A 31 -6.70 -4.23 -8.10
N GLU A 32 -6.48 -4.21 -6.79
CA GLU A 32 -7.23 -5.04 -5.83
C GLU A 32 -8.73 -4.76 -5.91
N LEU A 33 -9.13 -3.50 -5.91
CA LEU A 33 -10.53 -3.08 -6.02
C LEU A 33 -11.19 -3.61 -7.31
N LEU A 34 -10.52 -3.40 -8.44
CA LEU A 34 -11.02 -3.81 -9.75
C LEU A 34 -11.14 -5.33 -9.87
N THR A 35 -10.13 -6.08 -9.42
CA THR A 35 -10.15 -7.55 -9.46
C THR A 35 -11.23 -8.12 -8.56
N MET A 36 -11.47 -7.53 -7.39
CA MET A 36 -12.54 -7.92 -6.48
C MET A 36 -13.93 -7.69 -7.10
N GLY A 37 -14.14 -6.53 -7.74
CA GLY A 37 -15.38 -6.26 -8.47
C GLY A 37 -15.62 -7.25 -9.62
N THR A 38 -14.57 -7.54 -10.40
CA THR A 38 -14.65 -8.51 -11.51
C THR A 38 -14.95 -9.92 -11.00
N ALA A 39 -14.27 -10.38 -9.95
CA ALA A 39 -14.50 -11.68 -9.34
C ALA A 39 -15.94 -11.79 -8.78
N TYR A 40 -16.45 -10.73 -8.14
CA TYR A 40 -17.83 -10.70 -7.67
C TYR A 40 -18.86 -10.80 -8.82
N MET A 41 -18.66 -10.06 -9.90
CA MET A 41 -19.56 -10.14 -11.08
C MET A 41 -19.51 -11.52 -11.73
N SER A 42 -18.38 -12.21 -11.68
CA SER A 42 -18.24 -13.55 -12.25
C SER A 42 -19.08 -14.62 -11.53
N VAL A 43 -19.59 -14.32 -10.32
CA VAL A 43 -20.54 -15.19 -9.60
C VAL A 43 -21.80 -15.47 -10.42
N ASP A 44 -22.21 -14.57 -11.31
CA ASP A 44 -23.35 -14.77 -12.20
C ASP A 44 -23.20 -15.96 -13.16
N ARG A 45 -21.98 -16.46 -13.33
CA ARG A 45 -21.67 -17.65 -14.14
C ARG A 45 -21.98 -18.97 -13.44
N LEU A 46 -22.15 -18.93 -12.10
CA LEU A 46 -22.51 -20.09 -11.30
C LEU A 46 -24.02 -20.39 -11.41
N ASN A 47 -24.40 -21.61 -11.03
CA ASN A 47 -25.80 -21.96 -10.90
C ASN A 47 -26.50 -21.02 -9.91
N LYS A 48 -27.73 -20.64 -10.21
CA LYS A 48 -28.52 -19.70 -9.39
C LYS A 48 -28.64 -20.10 -7.92
N GLU A 49 -28.65 -21.40 -7.64
CA GLU A 49 -28.75 -21.97 -6.30
C GLU A 49 -27.49 -21.73 -5.47
N ASP A 50 -26.31 -21.72 -6.11
CA ASP A 50 -25.03 -21.55 -5.43
C ASP A 50 -24.62 -20.07 -5.30
N GLN A 51 -25.14 -19.17 -6.15
CA GLN A 51 -24.78 -17.74 -6.16
C GLN A 51 -24.94 -17.05 -4.79
N PRO A 52 -26.05 -17.24 -4.02
CA PRO A 52 -26.21 -16.53 -2.76
C PRO A 52 -25.12 -16.83 -1.74
N ALA A 53 -24.70 -18.10 -1.64
CA ALA A 53 -23.67 -18.52 -0.70
C ALA A 53 -22.30 -17.93 -1.06
N VAL A 54 -21.94 -17.92 -2.34
CA VAL A 54 -20.69 -17.35 -2.84
C VAL A 54 -20.68 -15.83 -2.68
N ARG A 55 -21.80 -15.14 -2.99
CA ARG A 55 -21.93 -13.69 -2.80
C ARG A 55 -21.78 -13.28 -1.34
N GLU A 56 -22.33 -14.04 -0.40
CA GLU A 56 -22.21 -13.74 1.02
C GLU A 56 -20.77 -13.90 1.51
N LEU A 57 -20.03 -14.88 1.00
CA LEU A 57 -18.61 -15.04 1.28
C LEU A 57 -17.79 -13.88 0.71
N PHE A 58 -18.10 -13.38 -0.49
CA PHE A 58 -17.46 -12.17 -1.03
C PHE A 58 -17.71 -10.95 -0.13
N ARG A 59 -18.97 -10.76 0.32
CA ARG A 59 -19.30 -9.66 1.23
C ARG A 59 -18.53 -9.76 2.54
N SER A 60 -18.51 -10.95 3.14
CA SER A 60 -17.76 -11.20 4.38
C SER A 60 -16.26 -10.97 4.20
N TYR A 61 -15.71 -11.41 3.07
CA TYR A 61 -14.30 -11.18 2.72
C TYR A 61 -13.98 -9.68 2.61
N LEU A 62 -14.85 -8.91 1.95
CA LEU A 62 -14.69 -7.48 1.78
C LEU A 62 -14.90 -6.71 3.10
N ASP A 63 -15.89 -7.08 3.92
CA ASP A 63 -16.13 -6.47 5.23
C ASP A 63 -14.91 -6.66 6.14
N HIS A 64 -14.32 -7.85 6.12
CA HIS A 64 -13.08 -8.12 6.87
C HIS A 64 -11.90 -7.33 6.30
N ARG A 65 -11.84 -7.17 4.98
CA ARG A 65 -10.81 -6.39 4.30
C ARG A 65 -10.87 -4.90 4.68
N ILE A 66 -12.06 -4.31 4.77
CA ILE A 66 -12.26 -2.93 5.23
C ILE A 66 -11.75 -2.78 6.67
N THR A 67 -12.06 -3.72 7.56
CA THR A 67 -11.58 -3.69 8.96
C THR A 67 -10.06 -3.83 9.07
N LEU A 68 -9.39 -4.48 8.13
CA LEU A 68 -7.92 -4.53 8.07
C LEU A 68 -7.31 -3.16 7.77
N TYR A 69 -7.97 -2.34 6.95
CA TYR A 69 -7.50 -0.97 6.67
C TYR A 69 -7.64 -0.05 7.89
N GLN A 70 -8.72 -0.17 8.64
CA GLN A 70 -9.05 0.73 9.76
C GLN A 70 -8.18 0.53 11.01
N ASN A 71 -7.62 -0.65 11.24
CA ASN A 71 -7.06 -1.04 12.53
C ASN A 71 -5.61 -1.57 12.47
N VAL A 72 -4.67 -0.81 11.92
CA VAL A 72 -3.28 -1.28 11.70
C VAL A 72 -2.31 -0.97 12.86
N VAL A 73 -2.79 -0.42 13.97
CA VAL A 73 -1.90 0.10 15.03
C VAL A 73 -1.25 -1.00 15.88
N ASP A 74 -1.82 -2.20 15.95
CA ASP A 74 -1.29 -3.31 16.76
C ASP A 74 -0.82 -4.48 15.88
N SER A 75 0.49 -4.78 15.94
CA SER A 75 1.12 -5.83 15.13
C SER A 75 0.61 -7.25 15.44
N ALA A 76 0.29 -7.56 16.71
CA ALA A 76 -0.23 -8.88 17.09
C ALA A 76 -1.67 -9.07 16.63
N ALA A 77 -2.48 -8.02 16.76
CA ALA A 77 -3.85 -8.02 16.25
C ALA A 77 -3.89 -8.09 14.71
N LEU A 78 -2.90 -7.50 14.02
CA LEU A 78 -2.79 -7.56 12.56
C LEU A 78 -2.58 -8.99 12.06
N GLU A 79 -1.69 -9.77 12.69
CA GLU A 79 -1.42 -11.15 12.27
C GLU A 79 -2.68 -12.02 12.40
N THR A 80 -3.41 -11.90 13.51
CA THR A 80 -4.67 -12.61 13.71
C THR A 80 -5.71 -12.26 12.64
N LYS A 81 -5.81 -10.98 12.28
CA LYS A 81 -6.72 -10.52 11.23
C LYS A 81 -6.32 -11.02 9.85
N LEU A 82 -5.02 -11.08 9.54
CA LEU A 82 -4.52 -11.62 8.28
C LEU A 82 -4.81 -13.12 8.16
N GLN A 83 -4.71 -13.88 9.25
CA GLN A 83 -5.10 -15.29 9.30
C GLN A 83 -6.60 -15.47 9.07
N ALA A 84 -7.44 -14.63 9.67
CA ALA A 84 -8.88 -14.65 9.44
C ALA A 84 -9.25 -14.29 7.99
N GLN A 85 -8.56 -13.30 7.39
CA GLN A 85 -8.72 -12.96 5.97
C GLN A 85 -8.37 -14.15 5.06
N SER A 86 -7.26 -14.82 5.35
CA SER A 86 -6.85 -16.03 4.61
C SER A 86 -7.85 -17.17 4.77
N ALA A 87 -8.42 -17.37 5.95
CA ALA A 87 -9.45 -18.38 6.18
C ALA A 87 -10.72 -18.11 5.37
N LEU A 88 -11.19 -16.85 5.33
CA LEU A 88 -12.31 -16.42 4.49
C LEU A 88 -12.02 -16.63 3.00
N GLY A 89 -10.82 -16.28 2.54
CA GLY A 89 -10.39 -16.52 1.16
C GLY A 89 -10.41 -18.01 0.81
N ASN A 90 -9.88 -18.86 1.68
CA ASN A 90 -9.90 -20.32 1.49
C ASN A 90 -11.33 -20.88 1.45
N GLN A 91 -12.23 -20.35 2.28
CA GLN A 91 -13.63 -20.76 2.28
C GLN A 91 -14.32 -20.34 0.99
N LEU A 92 -14.11 -19.10 0.54
CA LEU A 92 -14.62 -18.59 -0.74
C LEU A 92 -14.15 -19.46 -1.90
N TRP A 93 -12.84 -19.75 -1.98
CA TRP A 93 -12.26 -20.61 -3.00
C TRP A 93 -12.90 -22.00 -3.04
N ARG A 94 -12.95 -22.68 -1.89
CA ARG A 94 -13.53 -24.04 -1.80
C ARG A 94 -15.00 -24.07 -2.20
N THR A 95 -15.78 -23.04 -1.79
CA THR A 95 -17.18 -22.95 -2.14
C THR A 95 -17.37 -22.71 -3.64
N ALA A 96 -16.53 -21.85 -4.25
CA ALA A 96 -16.57 -21.59 -5.68
C ALA A 96 -16.20 -22.87 -6.49
N VAL A 97 -15.15 -23.60 -6.07
CA VAL A 97 -14.78 -24.88 -6.70
C VAL A 97 -15.91 -25.89 -6.60
N ALA A 98 -16.49 -26.09 -5.42
CA ALA A 98 -17.59 -27.01 -5.22
C ALA A 98 -18.84 -26.65 -6.06
N SER A 99 -19.12 -25.35 -6.26
CA SER A 99 -20.20 -24.87 -7.11
C SER A 99 -19.93 -25.17 -8.59
N VAL A 100 -18.68 -25.01 -9.04
CA VAL A 100 -18.28 -25.34 -10.41
C VAL A 100 -18.38 -26.85 -10.65
N GLU A 101 -17.98 -27.68 -9.69
CA GLU A 101 -18.03 -29.14 -9.80
C GLU A 101 -19.47 -29.71 -9.93
N LYS A 102 -20.44 -29.05 -9.29
CA LYS A 102 -21.87 -29.41 -9.38
C LYS A 102 -22.52 -29.04 -10.72
N THR A 103 -21.87 -28.18 -11.48
CA THR A 103 -22.41 -27.65 -12.74
C THR A 103 -22.30 -28.72 -13.85
N GLY A 104 -23.33 -28.87 -14.68
CA GLY A 104 -23.34 -29.80 -15.80
C GLY A 104 -22.28 -29.46 -16.86
N ASP A 105 -21.81 -30.46 -17.61
CA ASP A 105 -20.62 -30.40 -18.46
C ASP A 105 -20.59 -29.22 -19.44
N LEU A 106 -21.72 -28.88 -20.08
CA LEU A 106 -21.79 -27.76 -21.03
C LEU A 106 -21.61 -26.39 -20.35
N GLN A 107 -22.10 -26.23 -19.14
CA GLN A 107 -22.02 -24.98 -18.37
C GLN A 107 -20.77 -24.90 -17.52
N LYS A 108 -20.10 -26.01 -17.27
CA LYS A 108 -18.90 -26.11 -16.42
C LYS A 108 -17.76 -25.23 -16.92
N LEU A 109 -17.55 -25.16 -18.24
CA LEU A 109 -16.51 -24.31 -18.84
C LEU A 109 -16.76 -22.82 -18.55
N VAL A 110 -18.04 -22.39 -18.57
CA VAL A 110 -18.42 -21.00 -18.25
C VAL A 110 -18.29 -20.74 -16.75
N ALA A 111 -18.79 -21.65 -15.93
CA ALA A 111 -18.70 -21.54 -14.48
C ALA A 111 -17.22 -21.56 -14.00
N ALA A 112 -16.36 -22.39 -14.60
CA ALA A 112 -14.95 -22.46 -14.23
C ALA A 112 -14.18 -21.16 -14.43
N GLN A 113 -14.68 -20.23 -15.25
CA GLN A 113 -14.04 -18.92 -15.44
C GLN A 113 -14.04 -18.05 -14.18
N ILE A 114 -14.86 -18.36 -13.16
CA ILE A 114 -14.81 -17.66 -11.87
C ILE A 114 -13.50 -17.92 -11.12
N LEU A 115 -12.91 -19.09 -11.26
CA LEU A 115 -11.73 -19.50 -10.49
C LEU A 115 -10.49 -18.64 -10.77
N PRO A 116 -10.11 -18.36 -12.03
CA PRO A 116 -9.01 -17.44 -12.30
C PRO A 116 -9.29 -16.00 -11.82
N GLU A 117 -10.54 -15.54 -11.84
CA GLU A 117 -10.91 -14.21 -11.34
C GLU A 117 -10.71 -14.12 -9.81
N ILE A 118 -11.13 -15.15 -9.06
CA ILE A 118 -10.88 -15.23 -7.61
C ILE A 118 -9.38 -15.33 -7.32
N SER A 119 -8.63 -16.13 -8.09
CA SER A 119 -7.17 -16.22 -7.92
C SER A 119 -6.51 -14.86 -8.16
N THR A 120 -6.87 -14.16 -9.23
CA THR A 120 -6.34 -12.83 -9.55
C THR A 120 -6.66 -11.81 -8.45
N MET A 121 -7.83 -11.91 -7.82
CA MET A 121 -8.19 -11.09 -6.67
C MET A 121 -7.29 -11.38 -5.46
N PHE A 122 -6.97 -12.65 -5.18
CA PHE A 122 -6.06 -13.00 -4.08
C PHE A 122 -4.62 -12.56 -4.38
N ASP A 123 -4.16 -12.74 -5.63
CA ASP A 123 -2.84 -12.27 -6.05
C ASP A 123 -2.71 -10.74 -5.90
N ALA A 124 -3.75 -9.99 -6.27
CA ALA A 124 -3.76 -8.53 -6.11
C ALA A 124 -3.69 -8.10 -4.62
N PHE A 125 -4.36 -8.83 -3.72
CA PHE A 125 -4.24 -8.62 -2.28
C PHE A 125 -2.82 -8.90 -1.77
N ASP A 126 -2.22 -10.01 -2.20
CA ASP A 126 -0.86 -10.38 -1.78
C ASP A 126 0.19 -9.44 -2.37
N ASP A 127 0.07 -9.00 -3.61
CA ASP A 127 0.91 -7.97 -4.23
C ASP A 127 0.92 -6.68 -3.38
N GLN A 128 -0.28 -6.22 -2.99
CA GLN A 128 -0.42 -5.04 -2.17
C GLN A 128 0.18 -5.22 -0.78
N ARG A 129 -0.06 -6.37 -0.14
CA ARG A 129 0.51 -6.71 1.17
C ARG A 129 2.03 -6.76 1.14
N LEU A 130 2.62 -7.32 0.08
CA LEU A 130 4.07 -7.38 -0.11
C LEU A 130 4.66 -5.99 -0.37
N ALA A 131 4.03 -5.18 -1.22
CA ALA A 131 4.49 -3.83 -1.52
C ALA A 131 4.56 -2.93 -0.27
N MET A 132 3.69 -3.18 0.73
CA MET A 132 3.72 -2.47 2.01
C MET A 132 4.94 -2.81 2.88
N LYS A 133 5.60 -3.94 2.64
CA LYS A 133 6.80 -4.37 3.38
C LYS A 133 8.09 -3.86 2.75
N PHE A 134 8.06 -3.44 1.49
CA PHE A 134 9.24 -2.95 0.79
C PHE A 134 9.51 -1.50 1.14
N HIS A 135 10.60 -1.28 1.88
CA HIS A 135 11.13 0.03 2.24
C HIS A 135 12.57 0.17 1.71
N PRO A 136 13.08 1.40 1.55
CA PRO A 136 14.47 1.60 1.17
C PRO A 136 15.41 1.01 2.21
N PRO A 137 16.55 0.46 1.78
CA PRO A 137 17.55 -0.04 2.71
C PRO A 137 17.94 1.00 3.76
N PRO A 138 18.13 0.60 5.04
CA PRO A 138 18.48 1.53 6.13
C PRO A 138 19.72 2.38 5.86
N ILE A 139 20.65 1.89 5.02
CA ILE A 139 21.87 2.61 4.64
C ILE A 139 21.56 3.95 3.95
N ILE A 140 20.44 4.08 3.23
CA ILE A 140 20.04 5.32 2.56
C ILE A 140 19.71 6.38 3.62
N TRP A 141 18.96 6.01 4.66
CA TRP A 141 18.63 6.90 5.78
C TRP A 141 19.87 7.30 6.57
N GLN A 142 20.78 6.36 6.81
CA GLN A 142 22.06 6.63 7.47
C GLN A 142 22.91 7.61 6.65
N ALA A 143 23.00 7.43 5.34
CA ALA A 143 23.74 8.32 4.44
C ALA A 143 23.14 9.74 4.45
N LEU A 144 21.82 9.88 4.43
CA LEU A 144 21.14 11.19 4.53
C LEU A 144 21.48 11.91 5.83
N ILE A 145 21.42 11.19 6.96
CA ILE A 145 21.73 11.76 8.29
C ILE A 145 23.20 12.18 8.35
N VAL A 146 24.12 11.32 7.93
CA VAL A 146 25.57 11.60 7.95
C VAL A 146 25.90 12.83 7.09
N LEU A 147 25.36 12.89 5.86
CA LEU A 147 25.60 14.03 4.97
C LEU A 147 24.98 15.33 5.51
N ALA A 148 23.81 15.25 6.14
CA ALA A 148 23.18 16.41 6.78
C ALA A 148 24.04 16.91 7.96
N LEU A 149 24.59 16.02 8.79
CA LEU A 149 25.48 16.37 9.90
C LEU A 149 26.79 17.00 9.41
N ILE A 150 27.42 16.41 8.38
CA ILE A 150 28.64 16.96 7.77
C ILE A 150 28.35 18.34 7.16
N GLY A 151 27.24 18.49 6.44
CA GLY A 151 26.81 19.78 5.86
C GLY A 151 26.61 20.86 6.94
N SER A 152 25.94 20.50 8.05
CA SER A 152 25.71 21.41 9.17
C SER A 152 27.02 21.81 9.86
N LEU A 153 27.95 20.86 10.05
CA LEU A 153 29.25 21.12 10.66
C LEU A 153 30.07 22.09 9.79
N LEU A 154 30.12 21.86 8.47
CA LEU A 154 30.85 22.71 7.54
C LEU A 154 30.23 24.11 7.43
N SER A 155 28.91 24.21 7.45
CA SER A 155 28.21 25.51 7.49
C SER A 155 28.59 26.30 8.74
N GLY A 156 28.52 25.66 9.92
CA GLY A 156 28.93 26.26 11.18
C GLY A 156 30.39 26.68 11.21
N TYR A 157 31.31 25.86 10.67
CA TYR A 157 32.71 26.18 10.57
C TYR A 157 33.00 27.41 9.70
N ASN A 158 32.39 27.50 8.51
CA ASN A 158 32.54 28.67 7.64
C ASN A 158 32.03 29.96 8.32
N MET A 159 30.92 29.91 9.03
CA MET A 159 30.42 31.08 9.78
C MET A 159 31.35 31.53 10.88
N GLY A 160 32.08 30.57 11.52
CA GLY A 160 33.08 30.87 12.53
C GLY A 160 34.29 31.62 11.95
N ILE A 161 34.69 31.28 10.73
CA ILE A 161 35.84 31.92 10.04
C ILE A 161 35.48 33.34 9.57
N GLU A 162 34.32 33.50 8.94
CA GLU A 162 33.90 34.76 8.33
C GLU A 162 33.37 35.80 9.35
N GLN A 163 33.22 35.42 10.62
CA GLN A 163 32.63 36.23 11.70
C GLN A 163 31.26 36.87 11.36
N LYS A 164 30.66 36.43 10.27
CA LYS A 164 29.29 36.87 9.85
C LYS A 164 28.31 35.76 10.12
N ARG A 165 27.26 36.07 10.85
CA ARG A 165 26.20 35.12 11.19
C ARG A 165 24.99 35.31 10.26
N ASP A 166 24.96 34.61 9.13
CA ASP A 166 23.79 34.62 8.22
C ASP A 166 22.70 33.71 8.75
N TRP A 167 22.06 34.12 9.86
CA TRP A 167 20.99 33.39 10.52
C TRP A 167 19.84 33.03 9.59
N LEU A 168 19.48 33.94 8.67
CA LEU A 168 18.39 33.74 7.72
C LEU A 168 18.67 32.55 6.80
N LEU A 169 19.85 32.50 6.19
CA LEU A 169 20.26 31.41 5.29
C LEU A 169 20.25 30.05 6.00
N ASN A 170 20.75 29.98 7.25
CA ASN A 170 20.75 28.75 8.01
C ASN A 170 19.34 28.28 8.40
N ILE A 171 18.47 29.18 8.83
CA ILE A 171 17.10 28.83 9.16
C ILE A 171 16.38 28.31 7.91
N VAL A 172 16.49 29.01 6.79
CA VAL A 172 15.89 28.58 5.51
C VAL A 172 16.41 27.20 5.10
N PHE A 173 17.73 26.96 5.21
CA PHE A 173 18.32 25.66 4.88
C PHE A 173 17.77 24.55 5.79
N ILE A 174 17.71 24.75 7.11
CA ILE A 174 17.17 23.78 8.06
C ILE A 174 15.70 23.48 7.77
N VAL A 175 14.88 24.50 7.53
CA VAL A 175 13.46 24.33 7.23
C VAL A 175 13.24 23.56 5.93
N LEU A 176 14.00 23.89 4.87
CA LEU A 176 13.92 23.16 3.59
C LEU A 176 14.36 21.70 3.74
N MET A 177 15.44 21.45 4.47
CA MET A 177 15.94 20.08 4.71
C MET A 177 14.93 19.27 5.55
N ALA A 178 14.46 19.84 6.64
CA ALA A 178 13.46 19.17 7.49
C ALA A 178 12.15 18.91 6.70
N GLY A 179 11.72 19.88 5.90
CA GLY A 179 10.56 19.74 5.03
C GLY A 179 10.73 18.64 3.99
N ALA A 180 11.88 18.57 3.31
CA ALA A 180 12.15 17.51 2.33
C ALA A 180 12.13 16.12 2.99
N ILE A 181 12.82 15.95 4.12
CA ILE A 181 12.84 14.68 4.86
C ILE A 181 11.43 14.32 5.35
N TYR A 182 10.67 15.31 5.85
CA TYR A 182 9.28 15.11 6.29
C TYR A 182 8.41 14.59 5.15
N VAL A 183 8.48 15.19 3.95
CA VAL A 183 7.70 14.73 2.79
C VAL A 183 8.12 13.31 2.37
N ILE A 184 9.42 13.02 2.32
CA ILE A 184 9.92 11.68 1.99
C ILE A 184 9.38 10.64 2.98
N LEU A 185 9.42 10.94 4.29
CA LEU A 185 8.88 10.05 5.33
C LEU A 185 7.37 9.84 5.18
N ASN A 186 6.60 10.87 4.85
CA ASN A 186 5.16 10.75 4.63
C ASN A 186 4.82 9.89 3.40
N LEU A 187 5.60 10.01 2.31
CA LEU A 187 5.42 9.17 1.13
C LEU A 187 5.80 7.71 1.41
N GLU A 188 6.84 7.49 2.22
CA GLU A 188 7.31 6.14 2.55
C GLU A 188 6.38 5.43 3.55
N PHE A 189 5.81 6.18 4.49
CA PHE A 189 4.93 5.67 5.54
C PHE A 189 3.55 6.35 5.52
N PRO A 190 2.74 6.13 4.47
CA PRO A 190 1.49 6.87 4.26
C PRO A 190 0.42 6.61 5.34
N ARG A 191 0.63 5.63 6.24
CA ARG A 191 -0.27 5.37 7.37
C ARG A 191 0.10 6.10 8.66
N LEU A 192 1.32 6.66 8.72
CA LEU A 192 1.83 7.37 9.89
C LEU A 192 1.84 8.89 9.68
N GLY A 193 1.65 9.37 8.45
CA GLY A 193 1.77 10.75 8.06
C GLY A 193 0.44 11.43 7.75
N SER A 194 0.53 12.66 7.26
CA SER A 194 -0.62 13.46 6.79
C SER A 194 -1.11 13.07 5.39
N ILE A 195 -0.29 12.32 4.65
CA ILE A 195 -0.67 11.75 3.34
C ILE A 195 -1.26 10.37 3.62
N ASN A 196 -2.58 10.26 3.59
CA ASN A 196 -3.28 9.03 3.92
C ASN A 196 -3.97 8.42 2.68
N LEU A 197 -4.42 7.19 2.82
CA LEU A 197 -5.12 6.42 1.80
C LEU A 197 -6.64 6.34 2.08
N ASP A 198 -7.20 7.31 2.82
CA ASP A 198 -8.61 7.29 3.25
C ASP A 198 -9.61 7.33 2.11
N GLU A 199 -9.27 7.99 0.99
CA GLU A 199 -10.09 7.95 -0.23
C GLU A 199 -10.36 6.53 -0.69
N PHE A 200 -9.39 5.66 -0.43
CA PHE A 200 -9.43 4.28 -0.86
C PHE A 200 -10.35 3.41 0.01
N GLU A 201 -10.39 3.67 1.30
CA GLU A 201 -11.36 3.02 2.20
C GLU A 201 -12.79 3.31 1.73
N GLN A 202 -13.05 4.55 1.28
CA GLN A 202 -14.35 4.96 0.76
C GLN A 202 -14.72 4.17 -0.51
N GLU A 203 -13.77 3.88 -1.40
CA GLU A 203 -14.01 3.08 -2.59
C GLU A 203 -14.30 1.60 -2.26
N LEU A 204 -13.62 1.01 -1.27
CA LEU A 204 -13.97 -0.33 -0.77
C LEU A 204 -15.39 -0.37 -0.18
N ILE A 205 -15.76 0.65 0.58
CA ILE A 205 -17.10 0.78 1.15
C ILE A 205 -18.15 0.98 0.02
N ALA A 206 -17.81 1.76 -1.01
CA ALA A 206 -18.69 1.94 -2.17
C ALA A 206 -18.89 0.63 -2.94
N LEU A 207 -17.80 -0.11 -3.18
CA LEU A 207 -17.88 -1.45 -3.78
C LEU A 207 -18.75 -2.38 -2.93
N ARG A 208 -18.56 -2.38 -1.60
CA ARG A 208 -19.38 -3.20 -0.68
C ARG A 208 -20.87 -2.88 -0.74
N LYS A 209 -21.22 -1.62 -0.90
CA LYS A 209 -22.62 -1.18 -1.05
C LYS A 209 -23.25 -1.60 -2.39
N SER A 210 -22.42 -1.81 -3.42
CA SER A 210 -22.88 -2.25 -4.74
C SER A 210 -23.05 -3.77 -4.84
N MET A 211 -22.56 -4.54 -3.89
CA MET A 211 -22.66 -6.00 -3.75
C MET A 211 -23.92 -6.40 -2.98
#